data_224676ebf7b1a767e37974e70907d634
#
_entry.id   224676ebf7b1a767e37974e70907d634
#
_cell.length_a   1.000
_cell.length_b   1.000
_cell.length_c   1.000
_cell.angle_alpha   90.00
_cell.angle_beta   90.00
_cell.angle_gamma   90.00
#
_symmetry.space_group_name_H-M   'P 1'
#
loop_
_entity.id
_entity.type
_entity.pdbx_description
1 polymer ?
#
loop_
_entity_poly.entity_id
_entity_poly.type
_entity_poly.pdbx_seq_one_letter_code
_entity_poly.pdbx_strand_id
1 'polypeptide(L)'
;MRVKQIVTNEAEFLEAANVDEIEKGKMKSVELKGIDVLIANVDGKFYAMDDRCGHMNAMLSMGALKGKNVVCPFHFAEFDVTTGKKVKEPKKESFENMDKMPEDMQKFLVYAQKLVDPVKTYDIQTYDAKVKGKKIFVCI
;
A
#
# COMPACT_ATOMS: atom_id res chain seq x y z
N MET A 1 -28.46 -16.21 15.87
CA MET A 1 -28.32 -15.44 15.37
C MET A 1 -27.93 -14.53 15.35
N ARG A 2 -27.66 -14.17 15.08
CA ARG A 2 -27.35 -13.31 15.01
C ARG A 2 -27.71 -12.30 14.64
N VAL A 3 -27.92 -12.04 14.56
CA VAL A 3 -28.63 -11.07 14.48
C VAL A 3 -27.98 -9.91 14.80
N LYS A 4 -27.29 -9.88 15.51
CA LYS A 4 -26.72 -8.88 15.87
C LYS A 4 -26.03 -8.10 15.00
N GLN A 5 -25.63 -8.50 14.10
CA GLN A 5 -24.91 -7.77 13.27
C GLN A 5 -25.65 -6.78 12.63
N ILE A 6 -26.79 -7.03 12.47
CA ILE A 6 -27.54 -6.13 11.82
C ILE A 6 -27.65 -4.96 12.57
N VAL A 7 -27.73 -5.12 13.76
CA VAL A 7 -28.00 -4.07 14.52
C VAL A 7 -26.89 -3.24 14.75
N THR A 8 -25.77 -3.68 14.56
CA THR A 8 -24.76 -2.90 14.99
C THR A 8 -24.20 -2.05 13.94
N ASN A 9 -24.01 -0.82 14.23
CA ASN A 9 -23.32 0.11 13.41
C ASN A 9 -21.97 0.32 14.05
N GLU A 10 -21.63 -0.50 15.03
CA GLU A 10 -20.34 -0.39 15.67
C GLU A 10 -19.25 -0.96 14.80
N ALA A 11 -18.17 -0.25 14.70
CA ALA A 11 -17.03 -0.72 13.98
C ALA A 11 -16.41 -1.92 14.67
N GLU A 12 -16.07 -2.95 13.92
CA GLU A 12 -15.42 -4.13 14.46
C GLU A 12 -13.91 -3.97 14.29
N PHE A 13 -13.21 -3.84 15.40
CA PHE A 13 -11.76 -3.74 15.39
C PHE A 13 -11.14 -5.10 15.62
N LEU A 14 -10.25 -5.50 14.73
CA LEU A 14 -9.57 -6.78 14.79
C LEU A 14 -8.13 -6.58 15.25
N GLU A 15 -7.66 -7.50 16.10
CA GLU A 15 -6.26 -7.46 16.53
C GLU A 15 -5.37 -7.74 15.33
N ALA A 16 -4.44 -6.85 15.05
CA ALA A 16 -3.59 -6.92 13.87
C ALA A 16 -2.13 -7.22 14.20
N ALA A 17 -1.57 -6.57 15.19
CA ALA A 17 -0.15 -6.72 15.55
C ALA A 17 0.11 -6.15 16.94
N ASN A 18 1.31 -6.36 17.45
CA ASN A 18 1.78 -5.69 18.66
C ASN A 18 2.55 -4.44 18.25
N VAL A 19 2.49 -3.41 19.08
CA VAL A 19 3.20 -2.16 18.79
C VAL A 19 4.70 -2.37 18.65
N ASP A 20 5.27 -3.34 19.38
CA ASP A 20 6.68 -3.62 19.35
C ASP A 20 7.15 -4.28 18.04
N GLU A 21 6.23 -4.77 17.23
CA GLU A 21 6.57 -5.42 15.97
C GLU A 21 6.88 -4.42 14.86
N ILE A 22 6.45 -3.17 15.02
CA ILE A 22 6.59 -2.16 13.98
C ILE A 22 7.26 -0.92 14.55
N GLU A 23 8.54 -0.77 14.33
CA GLU A 23 9.29 0.38 14.80
C GLU A 23 8.93 1.65 14.03
N LYS A 24 9.27 2.81 14.59
CA LYS A 24 9.04 4.08 13.91
C LYS A 24 9.70 4.08 12.54
N GLY A 25 8.96 4.50 11.54
CA GLY A 25 9.44 4.54 10.16
C GLY A 25 9.38 3.21 9.44
N LYS A 26 8.75 2.21 10.05
CA LYS A 26 8.62 0.87 9.46
C LYS A 26 7.18 0.52 9.16
N MET A 27 7.00 -0.56 8.40
CA MET A 27 5.71 -1.05 7.97
C MET A 27 5.65 -2.56 8.15
N LYS A 28 4.46 -3.09 8.28
CA LYS A 28 4.23 -4.53 8.32
C LYS A 28 2.96 -4.86 7.55
N SER A 29 2.98 -5.97 6.80
CA SER A 29 1.80 -6.50 6.14
C SER A 29 1.14 -7.55 7.05
N VAL A 30 -0.16 -7.45 7.23
CA VAL A 30 -0.94 -8.44 7.98
C VAL A 30 -2.18 -8.79 7.16
N GLU A 31 -2.66 -10.02 7.29
CA GLU A 31 -3.89 -10.41 6.63
C GLU A 31 -5.04 -10.33 7.64
N LEU A 32 -6.10 -9.60 7.29
CA LEU A 32 -7.29 -9.46 8.10
C LEU A 32 -8.50 -9.72 7.21
N LYS A 33 -9.30 -10.73 7.54
CA LYS A 33 -10.47 -11.13 6.76
C LYS A 33 -10.15 -11.36 5.28
N GLY A 34 -9.00 -11.95 5.00
CA GLY A 34 -8.60 -12.22 3.62
C GLY A 34 -8.04 -11.03 2.86
N ILE A 35 -7.87 -9.89 3.53
CA ILE A 35 -7.34 -8.68 2.92
C ILE A 35 -5.94 -8.43 3.44
N ASP A 36 -4.99 -8.17 2.54
CA ASP A 36 -3.64 -7.78 2.94
C ASP A 36 -3.66 -6.31 3.35
N VAL A 37 -3.31 -6.04 4.59
CA VAL A 37 -3.33 -4.71 5.17
C VAL A 37 -1.93 -4.29 5.55
N LEU A 38 -1.53 -3.09 5.13
CA LEU A 38 -0.28 -2.49 5.52
C LEU A 38 -0.51 -1.67 6.78
N ILE A 39 0.32 -1.87 7.79
CA ILE A 39 0.31 -1.04 8.98
C ILE A 39 1.63 -0.29 9.03
N ALA A 40 1.57 1.03 9.13
CA ALA A 40 2.74 1.89 9.17
C ALA A 40 2.85 2.61 10.50
N ASN A 41 4.05 2.68 11.03
CA ASN A 41 4.34 3.46 12.22
C ASN A 41 4.96 4.79 11.78
N VAL A 42 4.16 5.85 11.82
CA VAL A 42 4.60 7.19 11.48
C VAL A 42 4.78 7.97 12.77
N ASP A 43 6.04 8.07 13.19
CA ASP A 43 6.38 8.83 14.40
C ASP A 43 5.67 8.36 15.67
N GLY A 44 5.42 7.08 15.77
CA GLY A 44 4.76 6.49 16.95
C GLY A 44 3.26 6.35 16.80
N LYS A 45 2.68 6.86 15.71
CA LYS A 45 1.25 6.71 15.44
C LYS A 45 1.06 5.70 14.32
N PHE A 46 0.08 4.80 14.48
CA PHE A 46 -0.15 3.71 13.54
C PHE A 46 -1.28 4.01 12.57
N TYR A 47 -1.05 3.69 11.30
CA TYR A 47 -2.04 3.87 10.24
C TYR A 47 -2.16 2.58 9.45
N ALA A 48 -3.34 2.29 8.95
CA ALA A 48 -3.61 1.08 8.20
C ALA A 48 -4.25 1.39 6.85
N MET A 49 -3.84 0.65 5.82
CA MET A 49 -4.43 0.76 4.50
C MET A 49 -4.22 -0.53 3.73
N ASP A 50 -4.88 -0.70 2.59
CA ASP A 50 -4.67 -1.86 1.75
C ASP A 50 -3.20 -1.97 1.37
N ASP A 51 -2.65 -3.16 1.43
CA ASP A 51 -1.26 -3.40 1.03
C ASP A 51 -1.17 -3.75 -0.45
N ARG A 52 -1.79 -2.90 -1.27
CA ARG A 52 -1.77 -3.06 -2.72
C ARG A 52 -1.60 -1.69 -3.36
N CYS A 53 -0.67 -1.58 -4.27
CA CYS A 53 -0.46 -0.34 -4.98
C CYS A 53 -1.67 -0.03 -5.87
N GLY A 54 -2.20 1.20 -5.79
CA GLY A 54 -3.30 1.64 -6.62
C GLY A 54 -2.98 1.73 -8.10
N HIS A 55 -1.75 1.44 -8.48
CA HIS A 55 -1.29 1.43 -9.86
C HIS A 55 -1.30 0.00 -10.44
N MET A 56 -0.52 -0.92 -9.88
CA MET A 56 -0.39 -2.27 -10.43
C MET A 56 -0.40 -3.39 -9.38
N ASN A 57 -1.10 -3.18 -8.29
CA ASN A 57 -1.28 -4.19 -7.24
C ASN A 57 0.01 -4.74 -6.58
N ALA A 58 1.10 -3.99 -6.64
CA ALA A 58 2.30 -4.37 -5.93
C ALA A 58 2.07 -4.26 -4.42
N MET A 59 2.76 -5.06 -3.62
CA MET A 59 2.67 -4.95 -2.17
C MET A 59 3.46 -3.73 -1.70
N LEU A 60 2.75 -2.72 -1.22
CA LEU A 60 3.36 -1.47 -0.78
C LEU A 60 4.27 -1.65 0.43
N SER A 61 3.98 -2.63 1.28
CA SER A 61 4.81 -2.93 2.45
C SER A 61 6.22 -3.38 2.08
N MET A 62 6.45 -3.81 0.85
CA MET A 62 7.78 -4.18 0.37
C MET A 62 8.57 -2.96 -0.14
N GLY A 63 7.95 -1.80 -0.18
CA GLY A 63 8.61 -0.56 -0.56
C GLY A 63 9.20 0.16 0.65
N ALA A 64 9.24 1.47 0.60
CA ALA A 64 9.82 2.30 1.64
C ALA A 64 8.79 3.25 2.23
N LEU A 65 8.96 3.61 3.50
CA LEU A 65 8.16 4.63 4.16
C LEU A 65 9.03 5.88 4.31
N LYS A 66 8.60 6.96 3.64
CA LYS A 66 9.29 8.25 3.71
C LYS A 66 8.39 9.22 4.46
N GLY A 67 8.66 9.45 5.74
CA GLY A 67 7.77 10.25 6.59
C GLY A 67 6.40 9.57 6.67
N LYS A 68 5.38 10.19 6.11
CA LYS A 68 4.04 9.61 6.05
C LYS A 68 3.68 9.04 4.69
N ASN A 69 4.60 9.03 3.73
CA ASN A 69 4.35 8.52 2.39
C ASN A 69 4.97 7.15 2.18
N VAL A 70 4.18 6.21 1.68
CA VAL A 70 4.70 4.91 1.28
C VAL A 70 5.04 4.98 -0.21
N VAL A 71 6.20 4.43 -0.56
CA VAL A 71 6.72 4.44 -1.93
C VAL A 71 6.62 3.03 -2.50
N CYS A 72 5.90 2.89 -3.61
CA CYS A 72 5.77 1.59 -4.29
C CYS A 72 7.13 1.14 -4.82
N PRO A 73 7.51 -0.12 -4.59
CA PRO A 73 8.84 -0.60 -5.02
C PRO A 73 9.00 -0.77 -6.52
N PHE A 74 7.90 -0.80 -7.29
CA PHE A 74 8.02 -1.02 -8.73
C PHE A 74 8.18 0.26 -9.54
N HIS A 75 7.26 1.18 -9.44
CA HIS A 75 7.30 2.40 -10.25
C HIS A 75 7.38 3.68 -9.44
N PHE A 76 7.62 3.55 -8.14
CA PHE A 76 7.85 4.67 -7.23
C PHE A 76 6.68 5.66 -7.09
N ALA A 77 5.45 5.20 -7.30
CA ALA A 77 4.28 5.98 -6.93
C ALA A 77 4.29 6.15 -5.41
N GLU A 78 3.83 7.28 -4.91
CA GLU A 78 3.79 7.55 -3.47
C GLU A 78 2.36 7.80 -3.01
N PHE A 79 2.03 7.26 -1.85
CA PHE A 79 0.71 7.40 -1.24
C PHE A 79 0.86 7.83 0.22
N ASP A 80 0.01 8.76 0.64
CA ASP A 80 -0.01 9.21 2.04
C ASP A 80 -0.72 8.15 2.89
N VAL A 81 -0.02 7.52 3.83
CA VAL A 81 -0.60 6.44 4.63
C VAL A 81 -1.70 6.94 5.57
N THR A 82 -1.76 8.23 5.85
CA THR A 82 -2.77 8.79 6.74
C THR A 82 -4.11 9.01 6.05
N THR A 83 -4.13 9.15 4.72
CA THR A 83 -5.32 9.42 3.95
C THR A 83 -5.57 8.42 2.82
N GLY A 84 -4.54 7.69 2.41
CA GLY A 84 -4.59 6.80 1.25
C GLY A 84 -4.47 7.53 -0.08
N LYS A 85 -4.32 8.85 -0.05
CA LYS A 85 -4.27 9.62 -1.28
C LYS A 85 -2.96 9.49 -2.03
N LYS A 86 -3.05 9.40 -3.35
CA LYS A 86 -1.88 9.41 -4.20
C LYS A 86 -1.21 10.79 -4.09
N VAL A 87 0.07 10.78 -3.78
CA VAL A 87 0.87 11.99 -3.63
C VAL A 87 1.77 12.20 -4.83
N LYS A 88 2.22 11.11 -5.43
CA LYS A 88 3.13 11.16 -6.56
C LYS A 88 2.78 10.08 -7.56
N GLU A 89 2.75 10.46 -8.85
CA GLU A 89 2.50 9.52 -9.94
C GLU A 89 3.65 8.53 -10.09
N PRO A 90 3.38 7.32 -10.62
CA PRO A 90 4.45 6.39 -10.94
C PRO A 90 5.41 7.00 -11.95
N LYS A 91 6.67 6.64 -11.85
CA LYS A 91 7.65 7.07 -12.84
C LYS A 91 7.43 6.28 -14.11
N LYS A 92 7.49 6.99 -15.23
CA LYS A 92 7.49 6.32 -16.53
C LYS A 92 8.89 5.80 -16.76
N GLU A 93 8.97 4.54 -17.18
CA GLU A 93 10.27 3.99 -17.52
C GLU A 93 10.81 4.62 -18.78
N SER A 94 12.07 5.04 -18.73
CA SER A 94 12.80 5.45 -19.89
C SER A 94 14.00 4.54 -19.97
N PHE A 95 14.18 3.93 -21.13
CA PHE A 95 15.28 3.01 -21.30
C PHE A 95 16.43 3.73 -22.01
N GLU A 96 17.51 3.99 -21.26
CA GLU A 96 18.71 4.54 -21.85
C GLU A 96 19.38 3.46 -22.70
N ASN A 97 20.01 3.85 -23.79
CA ASN A 97 20.71 2.92 -24.68
C ASN A 97 19.80 1.85 -25.30
N MET A 98 18.51 2.17 -25.49
CA MET A 98 17.61 1.23 -26.14
C MET A 98 18.09 0.86 -27.54
N ASP A 99 18.70 1.81 -28.24
CA ASP A 99 19.27 1.59 -29.58
C ASP A 99 20.37 0.53 -29.62
N LYS A 100 21.01 0.26 -28.48
CA LYS A 100 22.05 -0.73 -28.36
C LYS A 100 21.53 -2.12 -27.99
N MET A 101 20.23 -2.24 -27.74
CA MET A 101 19.61 -3.50 -27.40
C MET A 101 19.24 -4.29 -28.65
N PRO A 102 19.12 -5.62 -28.56
CA PRO A 102 18.60 -6.41 -29.67
C PRO A 102 17.23 -5.90 -30.10
N GLU A 103 16.95 -5.95 -31.39
CA GLU A 103 15.71 -5.42 -31.95
C GLU A 103 14.45 -6.02 -31.31
N ASP A 104 14.45 -7.34 -31.05
CA ASP A 104 13.32 -8.00 -30.43
C ASP A 104 13.07 -7.48 -29.02
N MET A 105 14.11 -7.17 -28.27
CA MET A 105 13.99 -6.60 -26.94
C MET A 105 13.45 -5.17 -26.99
N GLN A 106 13.88 -4.37 -27.97
CA GLN A 106 13.36 -3.02 -28.16
C GLN A 106 11.87 -3.06 -28.42
N LYS A 107 11.40 -3.96 -29.27
CA LYS A 107 9.99 -4.12 -29.61
C LYS A 107 9.19 -4.54 -28.38
N PHE A 108 9.73 -5.46 -27.58
CA PHE A 108 9.07 -5.93 -26.37
C PHE A 108 8.92 -4.79 -25.35
N LEU A 109 9.98 -4.00 -25.14
CA LEU A 109 9.93 -2.90 -24.18
C LEU A 109 8.95 -1.81 -24.58
N VAL A 110 8.89 -1.48 -25.86
CA VAL A 110 7.92 -0.51 -26.38
C VAL A 110 6.50 -1.04 -26.20
N TYR A 111 6.28 -2.33 -26.48
CA TYR A 111 4.97 -2.95 -26.30
C TYR A 111 4.55 -2.94 -24.82
N ALA A 112 5.47 -3.35 -23.93
CA ALA A 112 5.21 -3.37 -22.49
C ALA A 112 4.87 -1.98 -21.96
N GLN A 113 5.57 -0.95 -22.43
CA GLN A 113 5.32 0.41 -22.01
C GLN A 113 3.93 0.88 -22.46
N LYS A 114 3.49 0.51 -23.64
CA LYS A 114 2.15 0.84 -24.13
C LYS A 114 1.05 0.22 -23.28
N LEU A 115 1.30 -0.94 -22.67
CA LEU A 115 0.34 -1.58 -21.79
C LEU A 115 0.30 -0.91 -20.42
N VAL A 116 1.42 -0.40 -19.94
CA VAL A 116 1.52 0.19 -18.60
C VAL A 116 1.11 1.66 -18.57
N ASP A 117 1.52 2.44 -19.56
CA ASP A 117 1.28 3.88 -19.59
C ASP A 117 -0.18 4.31 -19.38
N PRO A 118 -1.17 3.64 -19.97
CA PRO A 118 -2.55 4.03 -19.77
C PRO A 118 -3.14 3.57 -18.44
N VAL A 119 -2.41 2.80 -17.64
CA VAL A 119 -2.93 2.32 -16.35
C VAL A 119 -3.03 3.48 -15.38
N LYS A 120 -4.24 3.71 -14.87
CA LYS A 120 -4.47 4.78 -13.91
C LYS A 120 -4.01 4.38 -12.53
N THR A 121 -3.60 5.38 -11.76
CA THR A 121 -3.23 5.19 -10.36
C THR A 121 -4.34 5.73 -9.48
N TYR A 122 -4.86 4.87 -8.61
CA TYR A 122 -5.98 5.21 -7.73
C TYR A 122 -5.50 5.40 -6.29
N ASP A 123 -6.26 6.16 -5.52
CA ASP A 123 -6.03 6.30 -4.10
C ASP A 123 -6.23 4.94 -3.42
N ILE A 124 -5.62 4.76 -2.26
CA ILE A 124 -5.64 3.49 -1.53
C ILE A 124 -6.71 3.55 -0.44
N GLN A 125 -7.45 2.47 -0.27
CA GLN A 125 -8.42 2.35 0.81
C GLN A 125 -7.69 2.34 2.16
N THR A 126 -8.10 3.21 3.07
CA THR A 126 -7.55 3.23 4.43
C THR A 126 -8.54 2.63 5.42
N TYR A 127 -8.02 2.23 6.57
CA TYR A 127 -8.80 1.65 7.65
C TYR A 127 -8.43 2.34 8.96
N ASP A 128 -9.38 2.47 9.85
CA ASP A 128 -9.10 3.04 11.17
C ASP A 128 -8.23 2.09 11.97
N ALA A 129 -7.22 2.61 12.61
CA ALA A 129 -6.33 1.86 13.47
C ALA A 129 -6.30 2.51 14.85
N LYS A 130 -6.26 1.70 15.89
CA LYS A 130 -6.11 2.21 17.24
C LYS A 130 -5.21 1.28 18.05
N VAL A 131 -4.58 1.85 19.07
CA VAL A 131 -3.73 1.10 19.98
C VAL A 131 -4.46 0.97 21.30
N LYS A 132 -4.48 -0.27 21.84
CA LYS A 132 -5.01 -0.50 23.15
C LYS A 132 -4.00 -1.40 23.87
N GLY A 133 -3.41 -0.88 24.96
CA GLY A 133 -2.29 -1.53 25.61
C GLY A 133 -1.09 -1.58 24.66
N LYS A 134 -0.61 -2.78 24.37
CA LYS A 134 0.51 -2.96 23.45
C LYS A 134 0.05 -3.53 22.11
N LYS A 135 -1.25 -3.53 21.86
CA LYS A 135 -1.80 -4.13 20.64
C LYS A 135 -2.39 -3.09 19.71
N ILE A 136 -2.25 -3.35 18.42
CA ILE A 136 -2.81 -2.53 17.36
C ILE A 136 -4.05 -3.23 16.84
N PHE A 137 -5.16 -2.50 16.79
CA PHE A 137 -6.41 -3.00 16.26
C PHE A 137 -6.78 -2.21 15.01
N VAL A 138 -7.31 -2.89 14.02
CA VAL A 138 -7.71 -2.29 12.75
C VAL A 138 -9.17 -2.63 12.47
N CYS A 139 -9.93 -1.62 12.04
CA CYS A 139 -11.33 -1.81 11.69
C CYS A 139 -11.45 -2.03 10.19
N ILE A 140 -11.87 -3.20 9.81
CA ILE A 140 -12.08 -3.58 8.40
C ILE A 140 -13.57 -3.67 8.08
#